data_5ee9181f364f9fac7275dcf41e34852b
#
_entry.id   5ee9181f364f9fac7275dcf41e34852b
#
_cell.length_a   1.000
_cell.length_b   1.000
_cell.length_c   1.000
_cell.angle_alpha   90.00
_cell.angle_beta   90.00
_cell.angle_gamma   90.00
#
_symmetry.space_group_name_H-M   'P 1'
#
loop_
_entity.id
_entity.type
_entity.pdbx_description
1 polymer ?
#
loop_
_entity_poly.entity_id
_entity_poly.type
_entity_poly.pdbx_seq_one_letter_code
_entity_poly.pdbx_strand_id
1 'polypeptide(L)'
;MIIRNYWNSAWRNLMKRKGFSFINIFGLAVGMASALLILTYVAFEFSFDKMHSKSARIYRVQSTFHEGEALTDDWATSSFGYGSAMQENLAGIEDYTRVGCIIQPEQLVKYGELCLRENEIAYVDPGFFRLFDFELLKGDRASCLSMPGQVVITERIARKYFRDEDPVGKILIFNSNMGKMSCEVTGVMKEMPSNSHIHYNFLLSYATLPKWVQEYWLSLIHISEPTRQ
;
A
#
# COMPACT_ATOMS: atom_id res chain seq x y z
N MET A 1 -13.25 54.94 -15.82
CA MET A 1 -13.52 55.22 -17.26
C MET A 1 -12.40 54.64 -18.16
N ILE A 2 -11.14 54.74 -17.83
CA ILE A 2 -9.98 54.28 -18.60
C ILE A 2 -9.97 52.75 -18.87
N ILE A 3 -10.17 51.92 -17.84
CA ILE A 3 -10.13 50.43 -17.95
C ILE A 3 -11.19 49.90 -18.93
N ARG A 4 -12.39 50.48 -18.94
CA ARG A 4 -13.47 50.09 -19.86
C ARG A 4 -13.15 50.39 -21.33
N ASN A 5 -12.42 51.46 -21.58
CA ASN A 5 -11.97 51.82 -22.94
C ASN A 5 -10.85 50.85 -23.43
N TYR A 6 -9.93 50.48 -22.56
CA TYR A 6 -8.89 49.49 -22.90
C TYR A 6 -9.51 48.13 -23.19
N TRP A 7 -10.49 47.70 -22.39
CA TRP A 7 -11.21 46.43 -22.61
C TRP A 7 -11.96 46.42 -23.96
N ASN A 8 -12.70 47.47 -24.26
CA ASN A 8 -13.41 47.58 -25.52
C ASN A 8 -12.45 47.63 -26.74
N SER A 9 -11.33 48.30 -26.60
CA SER A 9 -10.32 48.36 -27.67
C SER A 9 -9.64 47.00 -27.91
N ALA A 10 -9.30 46.29 -26.83
CA ALA A 10 -8.75 44.93 -26.88
C ALA A 10 -9.73 43.96 -27.56
N TRP A 11 -10.99 43.97 -27.13
CA TRP A 11 -12.05 43.13 -27.72
C TRP A 11 -12.24 43.38 -29.22
N ARG A 12 -12.29 44.66 -29.63
CA ARG A 12 -12.40 45.02 -31.05
C ARG A 12 -11.20 44.56 -31.86
N ASN A 13 -9.97 44.58 -31.33
CA ASN A 13 -8.80 44.08 -32.00
C ASN A 13 -8.82 42.56 -32.16
N LEU A 14 -9.23 41.83 -31.11
CA LEU A 14 -9.41 40.37 -31.17
C LEU A 14 -10.41 39.95 -32.25
N MET A 15 -11.53 40.69 -32.36
CA MET A 15 -12.58 40.41 -33.34
C MET A 15 -12.21 40.81 -34.78
N LYS A 16 -11.29 41.76 -34.96
CA LYS A 16 -10.81 42.14 -36.32
C LYS A 16 -9.91 41.07 -36.95
N ARG A 17 -9.11 40.36 -36.17
CA ARG A 17 -8.14 39.35 -36.64
C ARG A 17 -8.47 37.96 -36.04
N LYS A 18 -9.67 37.48 -36.38
CA LYS A 18 -10.25 36.27 -35.78
C LYS A 18 -9.33 35.02 -35.85
N GLY A 19 -8.72 34.75 -37.02
CA GLY A 19 -7.84 33.59 -37.17
C GLY A 19 -6.57 33.65 -36.31
N PHE A 20 -5.91 34.82 -36.30
CA PHE A 20 -4.73 35.03 -35.48
C PHE A 20 -5.03 34.97 -33.98
N SER A 21 -6.14 35.61 -33.59
CA SER A 21 -6.61 35.60 -32.20
C SER A 21 -6.98 34.18 -31.74
N PHE A 22 -7.66 33.40 -32.62
CA PHE A 22 -8.01 32.01 -32.34
C PHE A 22 -6.76 31.13 -32.12
N ILE A 23 -5.78 31.21 -33.00
CA ILE A 23 -4.53 30.43 -32.88
C ILE A 23 -3.80 30.75 -31.58
N ASN A 24 -3.70 32.05 -31.23
CA ASN A 24 -3.01 32.45 -30.00
C ASN A 24 -3.76 32.02 -28.73
N ILE A 25 -5.09 32.20 -28.71
CA ILE A 25 -5.91 31.77 -27.57
C ILE A 25 -5.89 30.25 -27.43
N PHE A 26 -6.02 29.53 -28.55
CA PHE A 26 -5.97 28.08 -28.55
C PHE A 26 -4.60 27.56 -28.09
N GLY A 27 -3.51 28.11 -28.64
CA GLY A 27 -2.15 27.74 -28.23
C GLY A 27 -1.90 27.99 -26.74
N LEU A 28 -2.35 29.17 -26.23
CA LEU A 28 -2.25 29.47 -24.81
C LEU A 28 -3.10 28.52 -23.95
N ALA A 29 -4.33 28.23 -24.39
CA ALA A 29 -5.22 27.32 -23.68
C ALA A 29 -4.63 25.89 -23.59
N VAL A 30 -4.07 25.37 -24.70
CA VAL A 30 -3.41 24.06 -24.71
C VAL A 30 -2.16 24.06 -23.83
N GLY A 31 -1.34 25.12 -23.91
CA GLY A 31 -0.15 25.25 -23.06
C GLY A 31 -0.50 25.32 -21.57
N MET A 32 -1.51 26.10 -21.19
CA MET A 32 -1.99 26.16 -19.80
C MET A 32 -2.59 24.84 -19.34
N ALA A 33 -3.39 24.17 -20.17
CA ALA A 33 -3.97 22.87 -19.82
C ALA A 33 -2.88 21.81 -19.59
N SER A 34 -1.88 21.76 -20.48
CA SER A 34 -0.74 20.86 -20.31
C SER A 34 0.07 21.14 -19.06
N ALA A 35 0.35 22.40 -18.76
CA ALA A 35 1.05 22.80 -17.55
C ALA A 35 0.27 22.43 -16.29
N LEU A 36 -1.05 22.66 -16.25
CA LEU A 36 -1.89 22.28 -15.12
C LEU A 36 -1.94 20.76 -14.92
N LEU A 37 -2.05 19.98 -16.00
CA LEU A 37 -2.01 18.52 -15.93
C LEU A 37 -0.69 18.03 -15.33
N ILE A 38 0.43 18.56 -15.79
CA ILE A 38 1.75 18.20 -15.25
C ILE A 38 1.85 18.58 -13.76
N LEU A 39 1.43 19.79 -13.40
CA LEU A 39 1.48 20.24 -12.01
C LEU A 39 0.59 19.40 -11.08
N THR A 40 -0.62 19.02 -11.53
CA THR A 40 -1.51 18.16 -10.76
C THR A 40 -0.94 16.76 -10.62
N TYR A 41 -0.34 16.21 -11.69
CA TYR A 41 0.32 14.92 -11.64
C TYR A 41 1.52 14.94 -10.65
N VAL A 42 2.39 15.93 -10.77
CA VAL A 42 3.53 16.10 -9.86
C VAL A 42 3.07 16.26 -8.40
N ALA A 43 2.04 17.07 -8.17
CA ALA A 43 1.48 17.25 -6.83
C ALA A 43 0.91 15.93 -6.26
N PHE A 44 0.28 15.11 -7.11
CA PHE A 44 -0.22 13.79 -6.74
C PHE A 44 0.93 12.84 -6.39
N GLU A 45 1.97 12.74 -7.23
CA GLU A 45 3.17 11.93 -6.96
C GLU A 45 3.86 12.32 -5.65
N PHE A 46 4.00 13.61 -5.40
CA PHE A 46 4.57 14.11 -4.14
C PHE A 46 3.67 13.92 -2.91
N SER A 47 2.41 13.49 -3.08
CA SER A 47 1.48 13.24 -1.98
C SER A 47 1.55 11.81 -1.43
N PHE A 48 2.26 10.89 -2.14
CA PHE A 48 2.32 9.48 -1.75
C PHE A 48 2.86 9.30 -0.33
N ASP A 49 2.16 8.46 0.44
CA ASP A 49 2.44 8.06 1.83
C ASP A 49 2.61 9.20 2.85
N LYS A 50 2.37 10.45 2.46
CA LYS A 50 2.45 11.62 3.38
C LYS A 50 1.32 11.66 4.40
N MET A 51 0.32 10.81 4.27
CA MET A 51 -0.78 10.70 5.24
C MET A 51 -0.34 10.11 6.58
N HIS A 52 0.79 9.41 6.61
CA HIS A 52 1.30 8.83 7.84
C HIS A 52 2.07 9.87 8.65
N SER A 53 1.71 10.05 9.91
CA SER A 53 2.35 11.01 10.83
C SER A 53 3.86 10.75 11.00
N LYS A 54 4.27 9.49 10.85
CA LYS A 54 5.65 9.03 10.94
C LYS A 54 6.36 8.92 9.59
N SER A 55 5.75 9.39 8.48
CA SER A 55 6.27 9.18 7.12
C SER A 55 7.74 9.56 6.93
N ALA A 56 8.22 10.61 7.60
CA ALA A 56 9.62 11.04 7.55
C ALA A 56 10.61 10.08 8.26
N ARG A 57 10.11 9.10 9.03
CA ARG A 57 10.91 8.14 9.82
C ARG A 57 10.59 6.69 9.48
N ILE A 58 9.75 6.45 8.49
CA ILE A 58 9.45 5.11 7.97
C ILE A 58 10.38 4.82 6.81
N TYR A 59 11.11 3.73 6.90
CA TYR A 59 12.03 3.27 5.88
C TYR A 59 11.66 1.86 5.44
N ARG A 60 11.76 1.62 4.14
CA ARG A 60 11.60 0.29 3.57
C ARG A 60 12.96 -0.37 3.45
N VAL A 61 13.07 -1.59 3.97
CA VAL A 61 14.30 -2.39 3.83
C VAL A 61 14.30 -3.05 2.46
N GLN A 62 15.40 -2.88 1.74
CA GLN A 62 15.66 -3.51 0.45
C GLN A 62 16.86 -4.44 0.56
N SER A 63 16.92 -5.45 -0.31
CA SER A 63 18.05 -6.37 -0.38
C SER A 63 18.80 -6.17 -1.69
N THR A 64 20.08 -5.87 -1.58
CA THR A 64 20.99 -5.71 -2.72
C THR A 64 21.98 -6.88 -2.70
N PHE A 65 22.07 -7.58 -3.80
CA PHE A 65 22.96 -8.73 -3.95
C PHE A 65 24.16 -8.37 -4.81
N HIS A 66 25.33 -8.79 -4.35
CA HIS A 66 26.60 -8.59 -5.06
C HIS A 66 27.27 -9.92 -5.33
N GLU A 67 27.86 -10.07 -6.51
CA GLU A 67 28.81 -11.14 -6.83
C GLU A 67 30.19 -10.49 -7.04
N GLY A 68 31.06 -10.60 -6.01
CA GLY A 68 32.28 -9.82 -5.93
C GLY A 68 31.99 -8.31 -5.82
N GLU A 69 32.54 -7.50 -6.74
CA GLU A 69 32.28 -6.06 -6.80
C GLU A 69 31.10 -5.68 -7.71
N ALA A 70 30.56 -6.66 -8.45
CA ALA A 70 29.45 -6.41 -9.37
C ALA A 70 28.10 -6.47 -8.65
N LEU A 71 27.24 -5.49 -8.88
CA LEU A 71 25.84 -5.52 -8.48
C LEU A 71 25.14 -6.57 -9.36
N THR A 72 24.61 -7.62 -8.73
CA THR A 72 23.96 -8.73 -9.45
C THR A 72 22.45 -8.51 -9.50
N ASP A 73 21.87 -8.04 -8.37
CA ASP A 73 20.42 -7.86 -8.28
C ASP A 73 20.05 -6.86 -7.16
N ASP A 74 18.97 -6.13 -7.36
CA ASP A 74 18.44 -5.16 -6.40
C ASP A 74 16.94 -5.40 -6.20
N TRP A 75 16.59 -5.96 -5.06
CA TRP A 75 15.22 -6.36 -4.77
C TRP A 75 14.56 -5.39 -3.79
N ALA A 76 13.42 -4.86 -4.18
CA ALA A 76 12.59 -4.02 -3.33
C ALA A 76 11.95 -4.79 -2.16
N THR A 77 12.33 -6.05 -1.94
CA THR A 77 11.88 -6.93 -0.87
C THR A 77 13.08 -7.35 -0.02
N SER A 78 12.79 -7.80 1.19
CA SER A 78 13.80 -8.30 2.12
C SER A 78 13.32 -9.58 2.80
N SER A 79 14.23 -10.33 3.39
CA SER A 79 13.89 -11.49 4.21
C SER A 79 13.07 -11.08 5.44
N PHE A 80 12.14 -11.93 5.86
CA PHE A 80 11.30 -11.70 7.04
C PHE A 80 12.08 -11.54 8.35
N GLY A 81 13.27 -12.12 8.45
CA GLY A 81 14.11 -12.02 9.63
C GLY A 81 14.81 -10.67 9.82
N TYR A 82 14.93 -9.85 8.79
CA TYR A 82 15.68 -8.59 8.88
C TYR A 82 15.06 -7.62 9.88
N GLY A 83 13.72 -7.51 9.95
CA GLY A 83 13.06 -6.57 10.86
C GLY A 83 13.44 -6.81 12.32
N SER A 84 13.34 -8.05 12.80
CA SER A 84 13.72 -8.41 14.18
C SER A 84 15.22 -8.27 14.40
N ALA A 85 16.04 -8.77 13.49
CA ALA A 85 17.49 -8.69 13.60
C ALA A 85 18.00 -7.24 13.63
N MET A 86 17.42 -6.35 12.83
CA MET A 86 17.77 -4.92 12.86
C MET A 86 17.36 -4.25 14.17
N GLN A 87 16.17 -4.54 14.68
CA GLN A 87 15.71 -3.98 15.96
C GLN A 87 16.60 -4.42 17.13
N GLU A 88 17.05 -5.66 17.12
CA GLU A 88 17.92 -6.21 18.18
C GLU A 88 19.36 -5.68 18.12
N ASN A 89 19.89 -5.42 16.92
CA ASN A 89 21.31 -5.15 16.72
C ASN A 89 21.63 -3.70 16.36
N LEU A 90 20.66 -2.89 15.95
CA LEU A 90 20.88 -1.51 15.53
C LEU A 90 20.20 -0.53 16.49
N ALA A 91 20.99 0.39 17.04
CA ALA A 91 20.43 1.49 17.82
C ALA A 91 19.61 2.44 16.93
N GLY A 92 18.45 2.88 17.43
CA GLY A 92 17.60 3.86 16.73
C GLY A 92 16.45 3.26 15.93
N ILE A 93 16.30 1.93 15.87
CA ILE A 93 15.11 1.27 15.34
C ILE A 93 14.07 1.18 16.46
N GLU A 94 13.02 2.02 16.37
CA GLU A 94 11.96 2.06 17.38
C GLU A 94 10.99 0.88 17.25
N ASP A 95 10.58 0.56 16.02
CA ASP A 95 9.61 -0.50 15.71
C ASP A 95 9.78 -0.98 14.28
N TYR A 96 9.26 -2.14 13.96
CA TYR A 96 9.20 -2.65 12.59
C TYR A 96 7.87 -3.34 12.33
N THR A 97 7.54 -3.50 11.06
CA THR A 97 6.43 -4.34 10.62
C THR A 97 6.78 -5.01 9.30
N ARG A 98 6.44 -6.27 9.20
CA ARG A 98 6.53 -7.01 7.95
C ARG A 98 5.21 -6.84 7.20
N VAL A 99 5.29 -6.70 5.90
CA VAL A 99 4.14 -6.70 4.99
C VAL A 99 4.49 -7.66 3.87
N GLY A 100 3.90 -8.82 3.86
CA GLY A 100 4.25 -9.88 2.94
C GLY A 100 3.08 -10.40 2.12
N CYS A 101 3.28 -10.48 0.81
CA CYS A 101 2.37 -11.17 -0.14
C CYS A 101 3.02 -12.47 -0.56
N ILE A 102 2.97 -13.50 0.32
CA ILE A 102 3.91 -14.63 0.19
C ILE A 102 3.52 -15.64 -0.87
N ILE A 103 2.24 -15.76 -1.27
CA ILE A 103 1.86 -17.06 -1.83
C ILE A 103 1.14 -17.02 -3.15
N GLN A 104 0.24 -16.15 -3.34
CA GLN A 104 -0.48 -15.98 -4.60
C GLN A 104 -1.14 -14.60 -4.63
N PRO A 105 -1.11 -13.96 -5.78
CA PRO A 105 -1.82 -12.69 -5.95
C PRO A 105 -3.34 -12.86 -5.77
N GLU A 106 -3.87 -14.08 -6.01
CA GLU A 106 -5.30 -14.38 -5.93
C GLU A 106 -5.56 -15.61 -5.06
N GLN A 107 -6.51 -15.51 -4.16
CA GLN A 107 -6.99 -16.61 -3.33
C GLN A 107 -8.51 -16.72 -3.39
N LEU A 108 -9.04 -17.92 -3.20
CA LEU A 108 -10.47 -18.12 -3.03
C LEU A 108 -10.82 -17.85 -1.58
N VAL A 109 -11.70 -16.87 -1.36
CA VAL A 109 -12.21 -16.51 -0.03
C VAL A 109 -13.67 -16.89 0.06
N LYS A 110 -14.04 -17.66 1.10
CA LYS A 110 -15.38 -18.21 1.29
C LYS A 110 -16.00 -17.70 2.59
N TYR A 111 -17.28 -17.30 2.49
CA TYR A 111 -18.17 -17.06 3.62
C TYR A 111 -19.53 -17.70 3.34
N GLY A 112 -19.96 -18.68 4.14
CA GLY A 112 -21.17 -19.45 3.87
C GLY A 112 -21.13 -20.12 2.50
N GLU A 113 -22.11 -19.83 1.65
CA GLU A 113 -22.16 -20.31 0.26
C GLU A 113 -21.43 -19.37 -0.73
N LEU A 114 -21.10 -18.15 -0.32
CA LEU A 114 -20.39 -17.19 -1.15
C LEU A 114 -18.90 -17.57 -1.21
N CYS A 115 -18.38 -17.79 -2.42
CA CYS A 115 -16.98 -18.09 -2.67
C CYS A 115 -16.49 -17.22 -3.83
N LEU A 116 -15.56 -16.31 -3.55
CA LEU A 116 -15.06 -15.35 -4.53
C LEU A 116 -13.54 -15.43 -4.62
N ARG A 117 -13.03 -15.06 -5.79
CA ARG A 117 -11.60 -14.89 -6.01
C ARG A 117 -11.22 -13.48 -5.60
N GLU A 118 -10.28 -13.36 -4.67
CA GLU A 118 -9.81 -12.10 -4.11
C GLU A 118 -8.32 -11.94 -4.30
N ASN A 119 -7.90 -10.72 -4.47
CA ASN A 119 -6.52 -10.27 -4.55
C ASN A 119 -6.24 -9.25 -3.42
N GLU A 120 -5.05 -8.65 -3.41
CA GLU A 120 -4.65 -7.65 -2.43
C GLU A 120 -4.76 -8.18 -0.99
N ILE A 121 -4.18 -9.37 -0.78
CA ILE A 121 -4.10 -10.04 0.51
C ILE A 121 -2.66 -9.96 1.02
N ALA A 122 -2.46 -9.44 2.22
CA ALA A 122 -1.15 -9.38 2.85
C ALA A 122 -1.15 -10.00 4.25
N TYR A 123 -0.01 -10.57 4.62
CA TYR A 123 0.28 -10.99 5.99
C TYR A 123 1.10 -9.88 6.66
N VAL A 124 0.65 -9.41 7.82
CA VAL A 124 1.25 -8.28 8.51
C VAL A 124 1.46 -8.56 9.99
N ASP A 125 2.45 -7.93 10.59
CA ASP A 125 2.68 -7.99 12.03
C ASP A 125 1.63 -7.18 12.81
N PRO A 126 1.47 -7.46 14.13
CA PRO A 126 0.62 -6.66 15.00
C PRO A 126 1.00 -5.17 15.06
N GLY A 127 2.26 -4.85 14.74
CA GLY A 127 2.77 -3.48 14.67
C GLY A 127 2.29 -2.65 13.49
N PHE A 128 1.62 -3.25 12.52
CA PHE A 128 1.19 -2.57 11.30
C PHE A 128 0.42 -1.26 11.59
N PHE A 129 -0.58 -1.32 12.41
CA PHE A 129 -1.38 -0.14 12.77
C PHE A 129 -0.67 0.83 13.74
N ARG A 130 0.46 0.45 14.34
CA ARG A 130 1.32 1.37 15.11
C ARG A 130 2.25 2.18 14.21
N LEU A 131 2.70 1.57 13.11
CA LEU A 131 3.55 2.22 12.12
C LEU A 131 2.75 3.09 11.17
N PHE A 132 1.65 2.56 10.66
CA PHE A 132 0.83 3.18 9.62
C PHE A 132 -0.48 3.71 10.21
N ASP A 133 -0.83 4.95 9.83
CA ASP A 133 -2.03 5.64 10.32
C ASP A 133 -3.30 5.30 9.51
N PHE A 134 -3.41 4.05 9.01
CA PHE A 134 -4.65 3.63 8.38
C PHE A 134 -5.79 3.63 9.39
N GLU A 135 -6.95 4.14 8.98
CA GLU A 135 -8.12 4.29 9.84
C GLU A 135 -8.81 2.93 10.05
N LEU A 136 -8.86 2.49 11.31
CA LEU A 136 -9.60 1.32 11.73
C LEU A 136 -11.01 1.78 12.19
N LEU A 137 -12.04 1.32 11.48
CA LEU A 137 -13.45 1.68 11.74
C LEU A 137 -14.05 0.82 12.87
N LYS A 138 -13.65 -0.46 12.93
CA LYS A 138 -14.06 -1.42 13.96
C LYS A 138 -12.86 -2.28 14.37
N GLY A 139 -12.86 -2.73 15.61
CA GLY A 139 -11.78 -3.53 16.19
C GLY A 139 -10.81 -2.67 17.01
N ASP A 140 -9.84 -3.33 17.63
CA ASP A 140 -8.80 -2.67 18.43
C ASP A 140 -7.46 -2.75 17.73
N ARG A 141 -6.81 -1.59 17.55
CA ARG A 141 -5.52 -1.45 16.84
C ARG A 141 -4.39 -2.27 17.43
N ALA A 142 -4.44 -2.53 18.74
CA ALA A 142 -3.37 -3.24 19.43
C ALA A 142 -3.49 -4.77 19.31
N SER A 143 -4.71 -5.28 19.18
CA SER A 143 -4.99 -6.72 19.28
C SER A 143 -5.54 -7.37 18.00
N CYS A 144 -6.02 -6.60 17.04
CA CYS A 144 -6.74 -7.13 15.87
C CYS A 144 -5.91 -8.03 14.94
N LEU A 145 -4.57 -8.04 15.08
CA LEU A 145 -3.65 -8.87 14.27
C LEU A 145 -2.61 -9.59 15.17
N SER A 146 -2.89 -9.72 16.47
CA SER A 146 -1.93 -10.27 17.44
C SER A 146 -1.90 -11.79 17.50
N MET A 147 -2.97 -12.46 17.10
CA MET A 147 -3.14 -13.91 17.21
C MET A 147 -3.22 -14.56 15.83
N PRO A 148 -2.82 -15.85 15.70
CA PRO A 148 -3.05 -16.61 14.47
C PRO A 148 -4.54 -16.67 14.11
N GLY A 149 -4.86 -16.69 12.83
CA GLY A 149 -6.24 -16.79 12.34
C GLY A 149 -7.04 -15.49 12.48
N GLN A 150 -6.40 -14.36 12.66
CA GLN A 150 -7.05 -13.05 12.65
C GLN A 150 -6.92 -12.37 11.29
N VAL A 151 -7.97 -11.65 10.88
CA VAL A 151 -7.97 -10.86 9.65
C VAL A 151 -8.69 -9.52 9.86
N VAL A 152 -8.08 -8.46 9.34
CA VAL A 152 -8.71 -7.14 9.18
C VAL A 152 -9.06 -6.98 7.70
N ILE A 153 -10.26 -6.50 7.42
CA ILE A 153 -10.78 -6.32 6.07
C ILE A 153 -11.14 -4.86 5.81
N THR A 154 -11.15 -4.45 4.54
CA THR A 154 -11.65 -3.12 4.18
C THR A 154 -13.17 -3.04 4.29
N GLU A 155 -13.69 -1.82 4.41
CA GLU A 155 -15.14 -1.54 4.42
C GLU A 155 -15.83 -2.10 3.16
N ARG A 156 -15.17 -2.01 2.00
CA ARG A 156 -15.67 -2.56 0.74
C ARG A 156 -15.85 -4.08 0.81
N ILE A 157 -14.87 -4.78 1.38
CA ILE A 157 -14.93 -6.23 1.57
C ILE A 157 -16.00 -6.59 2.61
N ALA A 158 -16.11 -5.83 3.68
CA ALA A 158 -17.16 -6.02 4.68
C ALA A 158 -18.55 -5.96 4.04
N ARG A 159 -18.83 -4.96 3.24
CA ARG A 159 -20.09 -4.84 2.49
C ARG A 159 -20.29 -5.97 1.47
N LYS A 160 -19.23 -6.40 0.79
CA LYS A 160 -19.26 -7.45 -0.25
C LYS A 160 -19.67 -8.81 0.31
N TYR A 161 -19.15 -9.19 1.48
CA TYR A 161 -19.37 -10.51 2.09
C TYR A 161 -20.53 -10.53 3.08
N PHE A 162 -20.70 -9.46 3.85
CA PHE A 162 -21.61 -9.43 5.00
C PHE A 162 -22.80 -8.49 4.81
N ARG A 163 -22.79 -7.66 3.76
CA ARG A 163 -23.83 -6.64 3.50
C ARG A 163 -24.01 -5.72 4.71
N ASP A 164 -25.15 -5.82 5.39
CA ASP A 164 -25.49 -5.00 6.56
C ASP A 164 -25.17 -5.70 7.89
N GLU A 165 -24.71 -6.96 7.86
CA GLU A 165 -24.31 -7.66 9.07
C GLU A 165 -22.99 -7.14 9.62
N ASP A 166 -22.81 -7.20 10.93
CA ASP A 166 -21.51 -6.93 11.55
C ASP A 166 -20.50 -8.02 11.17
N PRO A 167 -19.40 -7.66 10.48
CA PRO A 167 -18.40 -8.64 10.08
C PRO A 167 -17.51 -9.12 11.22
N VAL A 168 -17.38 -8.34 12.32
CA VAL A 168 -16.48 -8.68 13.44
C VAL A 168 -16.95 -9.95 14.13
N GLY A 169 -16.04 -10.89 14.37
CA GLY A 169 -16.32 -12.22 14.92
C GLY A 169 -16.76 -13.26 13.90
N LYS A 170 -16.98 -12.88 12.62
CA LYS A 170 -17.33 -13.84 11.55
C LYS A 170 -16.06 -14.48 11.00
N ILE A 171 -16.20 -15.71 10.46
CA ILE A 171 -15.09 -16.50 9.95
C ILE A 171 -15.09 -16.48 8.42
N LEU A 172 -13.98 -16.06 7.84
CA LEU A 172 -13.66 -16.20 6.42
C LEU A 172 -12.72 -17.40 6.22
N ILE A 173 -12.96 -18.17 5.18
CA ILE A 173 -12.10 -19.31 4.82
C ILE A 173 -11.29 -18.92 3.60
N PHE A 174 -9.97 -18.83 3.76
CA PHE A 174 -9.00 -18.58 2.69
C PHE A 174 -8.50 -19.93 2.17
N ASN A 175 -8.54 -20.11 0.87
CA ASN A 175 -8.04 -21.30 0.20
C ASN A 175 -6.86 -20.91 -0.70
N SER A 176 -5.68 -21.26 -0.26
CA SER A 176 -4.41 -20.99 -0.94
C SER A 176 -3.67 -22.28 -1.26
N ASN A 177 -2.52 -22.18 -1.92
CA ASN A 177 -1.62 -23.32 -2.17
C ASN A 177 -1.10 -23.99 -0.88
N MET A 178 -1.12 -23.27 0.25
CA MET A 178 -0.75 -23.81 1.56
C MET A 178 -1.91 -24.51 2.27
N GLY A 179 -3.05 -24.65 1.63
CA GLY A 179 -4.24 -25.25 2.19
C GLY A 179 -5.32 -24.24 2.58
N LYS A 180 -6.28 -24.72 3.37
CA LYS A 180 -7.40 -23.91 3.86
C LYS A 180 -7.04 -23.31 5.21
N MET A 181 -7.27 -22.01 5.34
CA MET A 181 -7.08 -21.26 6.58
C MET A 181 -8.42 -20.61 6.97
N SER A 182 -8.86 -20.83 8.20
CA SER A 182 -10.03 -20.16 8.77
C SER A 182 -9.54 -18.95 9.55
N CYS A 183 -10.04 -17.76 9.17
CA CYS A 183 -9.64 -16.51 9.81
C CYS A 183 -10.87 -15.78 10.32
N GLU A 184 -10.82 -15.36 11.57
CA GLU A 184 -11.83 -14.53 12.21
C GLU A 184 -11.61 -13.06 11.82
N VAL A 185 -12.67 -12.38 11.41
CA VAL A 185 -12.65 -10.94 11.18
C VAL A 185 -12.57 -10.22 12.52
N THR A 186 -11.44 -9.61 12.81
CA THR A 186 -11.17 -8.91 14.08
C THR A 186 -11.22 -7.40 13.95
N GLY A 187 -11.33 -6.90 12.73
CA GLY A 187 -11.44 -5.47 12.48
C GLY A 187 -11.90 -5.14 11.06
N VAL A 188 -12.39 -3.92 10.91
CA VAL A 188 -12.74 -3.32 9.64
C VAL A 188 -11.98 -2.01 9.52
N MET A 189 -11.22 -1.86 8.44
CA MET A 189 -10.49 -0.64 8.13
C MET A 189 -11.15 0.11 6.97
N LYS A 190 -10.92 1.40 6.91
CA LYS A 190 -11.28 2.22 5.76
C LYS A 190 -10.47 1.81 4.54
N GLU A 191 -11.00 2.12 3.34
CA GLU A 191 -10.23 1.91 2.11
C GLU A 191 -8.90 2.67 2.17
N MET A 192 -7.83 2.00 1.74
CA MET A 192 -6.52 2.63 1.65
C MET A 192 -6.54 3.69 0.55
N PRO A 193 -5.99 4.89 0.78
CA PRO A 193 -6.01 5.99 -0.18
C PRO A 193 -5.25 5.64 -1.46
N SER A 194 -5.68 6.18 -2.60
CA SER A 194 -5.07 5.93 -3.91
C SER A 194 -3.63 6.42 -4.04
N ASN A 195 -3.19 7.33 -3.16
CA ASN A 195 -1.82 7.82 -3.07
C ASN A 195 -1.00 7.13 -1.96
N SER A 196 -1.29 5.87 -1.67
CA SER A 196 -0.45 4.99 -0.86
C SER A 196 0.26 3.96 -1.75
N HIS A 197 1.45 3.51 -1.37
CA HIS A 197 2.10 2.35 -1.95
C HIS A 197 1.57 1.02 -1.38
N ILE A 198 0.83 1.10 -0.27
CA ILE A 198 0.22 -0.06 0.38
C ILE A 198 -1.26 -0.11 0.00
N HIS A 199 -1.64 -1.18 -0.73
CA HIS A 199 -3.01 -1.40 -1.19
C HIS A 199 -3.41 -2.85 -0.92
N TYR A 200 -4.09 -3.10 0.20
CA TYR A 200 -4.58 -4.41 0.56
C TYR A 200 -6.04 -4.35 1.03
N ASN A 201 -6.80 -5.35 0.59
CA ASN A 201 -8.19 -5.54 1.01
C ASN A 201 -8.31 -6.39 2.27
N PHE A 202 -7.32 -7.27 2.47
CA PHE A 202 -7.25 -8.19 3.58
C PHE A 202 -5.87 -8.12 4.22
N LEU A 203 -5.83 -7.86 5.51
CA LEU A 203 -4.63 -7.94 6.33
C LEU A 203 -4.78 -9.14 7.26
N LEU A 204 -4.02 -10.20 6.99
CA LEU A 204 -3.97 -11.39 7.84
C LEU A 204 -2.84 -11.25 8.84
N SER A 205 -3.06 -11.74 10.06
CA SER A 205 -1.99 -11.81 11.04
C SER A 205 -0.83 -12.67 10.53
N TYR A 206 0.39 -12.15 10.61
CA TYR A 206 1.62 -12.87 10.25
C TYR A 206 1.78 -14.18 11.03
N ALA A 207 1.28 -14.23 12.27
CA ALA A 207 1.28 -15.42 13.10
C ALA A 207 0.44 -16.59 12.52
N THR A 208 -0.43 -16.32 11.53
CA THR A 208 -1.20 -17.34 10.82
C THR A 208 -0.33 -18.18 9.88
N LEU A 209 0.81 -17.66 9.45
CA LEU A 209 1.72 -18.40 8.57
C LEU A 209 2.29 -19.62 9.25
N PRO A 210 2.42 -20.76 8.52
CA PRO A 210 3.08 -21.93 9.06
C PRO A 210 4.51 -21.63 9.52
N LYS A 211 4.95 -22.24 10.61
CA LYS A 211 6.29 -22.04 11.16
C LYS A 211 7.40 -22.26 10.14
N TRP A 212 7.28 -23.26 9.27
CA TRP A 212 8.27 -23.53 8.24
C TRP A 212 8.43 -22.37 7.24
N VAL A 213 7.37 -21.60 6.97
CA VAL A 213 7.47 -20.37 6.15
C VAL A 213 8.24 -19.30 6.90
N GLN A 214 7.94 -19.13 8.18
CA GLN A 214 8.60 -18.14 9.02
C GLN A 214 10.08 -18.47 9.20
N GLU A 215 10.43 -19.74 9.33
CA GLU A 215 11.79 -20.25 9.52
C GLU A 215 12.59 -20.36 8.20
N TYR A 216 11.94 -20.72 7.09
CA TYR A 216 12.58 -20.87 5.78
C TYR A 216 13.28 -19.58 5.31
N TRP A 217 12.67 -18.44 5.56
CA TRP A 217 13.26 -17.13 5.21
C TRP A 217 14.40 -16.72 6.15
N LEU A 218 14.47 -17.27 7.35
CA LEU A 218 15.63 -17.14 8.23
C LEU A 218 16.80 -17.99 7.72
N SER A 219 16.55 -19.16 7.15
CA SER A 219 17.60 -20.05 6.66
C SER A 219 18.32 -19.56 5.41
N LEU A 220 17.71 -18.70 4.60
CA LEU A 220 18.39 -18.05 3.47
C LEU A 220 19.52 -17.10 3.92
N ILE A 221 19.49 -16.63 5.16
CA ILE A 221 20.57 -15.85 5.76
C ILE A 221 21.79 -16.75 6.08
N HIS A 222 21.56 -18.04 6.35
CA HIS A 222 22.64 -19.01 6.68
C HIS A 222 23.32 -19.64 5.46
N ILE A 223 22.77 -19.50 4.25
CA ILE A 223 23.39 -20.07 3.03
C ILE A 223 24.62 -19.26 2.58
N SER A 224 24.83 -18.06 3.10
CA SER A 224 25.94 -17.18 2.74
C SER A 224 27.14 -17.22 3.69
N GLU A 225 27.19 -18.12 4.68
CA GLU A 225 28.44 -18.34 5.39
C GLU A 225 29.40 -19.14 4.49
N PRO A 226 30.54 -18.54 4.08
CA PRO A 226 31.55 -19.30 3.37
C PRO A 226 32.06 -20.38 4.32
N THR A 227 31.82 -21.63 3.97
CA THR A 227 32.54 -22.77 4.60
C THR A 227 34.03 -22.49 4.52
N ARG A 228 34.64 -22.06 5.63
CA ARG A 228 36.07 -22.08 5.79
C ARG A 228 36.51 -23.53 5.64
N GLN A 229 37.14 -23.85 4.49
CA GLN A 229 38.03 -24.95 4.37
C GLN A 229 39.39 -24.59 4.95
#